data_df000b385a2b1d751936f9d8df00c12f
#
_entry.id   df000b385a2b1d751936f9d8df00c12f
#
_cell.length_a   1.000
_cell.length_b   1.000
_cell.length_c   1.000
_cell.angle_alpha   90.00
_cell.angle_beta   90.00
_cell.angle_gamma   90.00
#
_symmetry.space_group_name_H-M   'P 1'
#
loop_
_entity.id
_entity.type
_entity.pdbx_description
1 polymer ?
#
loop_
_entity_poly.entity_id
_entity_poly.type
_entity_poly.pdbx_seq_one_letter_code
_entity_poly.pdbx_strand_id
1 'polypeptide(L)'
;VESLDNVMVIGASNRVDMIDPAVLRPGRLDVKIRVGRPKTNQAIAIVDHYLTDDLPLEDGVDAHALSAVLAHDIYGTSERRHLCDVQEENGQWHALFLADVVSGAMLKNIVDRAKTRAVKESIETGLDVARTVPLLAAAVEDEYRETRDSMADVDPEQWSRINGMDPIRRIRTAE
;
A
#
# COMPACT_ATOMS: atom_id res chain seq x y z
N VAL A 1 -27.39 19.21 -19.79
CA VAL A 1 -26.75 19.53 -18.50
C VAL A 1 -26.33 20.97 -18.60
N GLU A 2 -26.94 21.84 -17.83
CA GLU A 2 -26.53 23.26 -17.75
C GLU A 2 -25.09 23.31 -17.25
N SER A 3 -24.26 24.13 -17.89
CA SER A 3 -22.89 24.36 -17.42
C SER A 3 -22.98 25.13 -16.09
N LEU A 4 -22.54 24.48 -15.02
CA LEU A 4 -22.39 25.14 -13.73
C LEU A 4 -21.07 25.92 -13.77
N ASP A 5 -21.13 27.25 -13.77
CA ASP A 5 -19.94 28.08 -13.65
C ASP A 5 -19.32 27.89 -12.26
N ASN A 6 -17.99 27.77 -12.20
CA ASN A 6 -17.21 27.62 -10.95
C ASN A 6 -17.37 26.29 -10.21
N VAL A 7 -17.75 25.20 -10.87
CA VAL A 7 -17.81 23.86 -10.30
C VAL A 7 -16.80 22.96 -11.01
N MET A 8 -15.93 22.31 -10.23
CA MET A 8 -15.07 21.24 -10.70
C MET A 8 -15.62 19.91 -10.17
N VAL A 9 -15.80 18.93 -11.04
CA VAL A 9 -16.23 17.58 -10.67
C VAL A 9 -15.03 16.66 -10.73
N ILE A 10 -14.73 15.99 -9.62
CA ILE A 10 -13.65 14.98 -9.53
C ILE A 10 -14.30 13.65 -9.19
N GLY A 11 -14.09 12.66 -10.05
CA GLY A 11 -14.49 11.26 -9.83
C GLY A 11 -13.25 10.40 -9.52
N ALA A 12 -13.38 9.46 -8.62
CA ALA A 12 -12.37 8.44 -8.34
C ALA A 12 -12.98 7.04 -8.51
N SER A 13 -12.26 6.14 -9.16
CA SER A 13 -12.67 4.75 -9.33
C SER A 13 -11.44 3.85 -9.43
N ASN A 14 -11.51 2.65 -8.86
CA ASN A 14 -10.55 1.57 -9.07
C ASN A 14 -10.92 0.68 -10.27
N ARG A 15 -12.11 0.87 -10.86
CA ARG A 15 -12.68 0.07 -11.96
C ARG A 15 -13.11 0.99 -13.10
N VAL A 16 -12.15 1.42 -13.92
CA VAL A 16 -12.44 2.30 -15.09
C VAL A 16 -13.32 1.58 -16.12
N ASP A 17 -13.21 0.27 -16.21
CA ASP A 17 -14.00 -0.61 -17.08
C ASP A 17 -15.51 -0.63 -16.73
N MET A 18 -15.86 -0.25 -15.50
CA MET A 18 -17.24 -0.17 -15.01
C MET A 18 -17.87 1.21 -15.21
N ILE A 19 -17.10 2.20 -15.62
CA ILE A 19 -17.59 3.56 -15.85
C ILE A 19 -18.22 3.63 -17.24
N ASP A 20 -19.46 4.14 -17.32
CA ASP A 20 -20.11 4.40 -18.62
C ASP A 20 -19.19 5.26 -19.50
N PRO A 21 -18.81 4.81 -20.69
CA PRO A 21 -17.98 5.56 -21.62
C PRO A 21 -18.54 6.96 -21.94
N ALA A 22 -19.86 7.16 -21.84
CA ALA A 22 -20.48 8.46 -22.04
C ALA A 22 -20.04 9.51 -21.01
N VAL A 23 -19.71 9.08 -19.78
CA VAL A 23 -19.23 9.97 -18.72
C VAL A 23 -17.80 10.47 -19.00
N LEU A 24 -17.00 9.65 -19.71
CA LEU A 24 -15.60 9.90 -20.01
C LEU A 24 -15.38 10.67 -21.33
N ARG A 25 -16.45 11.16 -21.96
CA ARG A 25 -16.36 11.92 -23.23
C ARG A 25 -15.90 13.36 -22.98
N PRO A 26 -15.26 13.99 -23.99
CA PRO A 26 -14.89 15.42 -23.94
C PRO A 26 -16.05 16.31 -23.49
N GLY A 27 -15.77 17.29 -22.64
CA GLY A 27 -16.76 18.17 -22.03
C GLY A 27 -17.48 17.60 -20.79
N ARG A 28 -17.03 16.46 -20.28
CA ARG A 28 -17.48 15.82 -19.01
C ARG A 28 -16.28 15.51 -18.15
N LEU A 29 -16.04 14.25 -17.79
CA LEU A 29 -14.80 13.82 -17.11
C LEU A 29 -13.74 13.45 -18.15
N ASP A 30 -13.21 14.44 -18.81
CA ASP A 30 -12.29 14.31 -19.95
C ASP A 30 -10.82 14.23 -19.52
N VAL A 31 -10.46 14.76 -18.36
CA VAL A 31 -9.11 14.64 -17.79
C VAL A 31 -9.02 13.34 -16.98
N LYS A 32 -8.16 12.43 -17.42
CA LYS A 32 -7.94 11.13 -16.76
C LYS A 32 -6.55 11.11 -16.13
N ILE A 33 -6.52 10.96 -14.83
CA ILE A 33 -5.27 10.82 -14.06
C ILE A 33 -5.20 9.40 -13.54
N ARG A 34 -4.18 8.64 -13.96
CA ARG A 34 -3.91 7.31 -13.41
C ARG A 34 -3.06 7.46 -12.15
N VAL A 35 -3.63 7.08 -11.02
CA VAL A 35 -2.88 6.97 -9.75
C VAL A 35 -2.30 5.55 -9.70
N GLY A 36 -1.00 5.43 -9.92
CA GLY A 36 -0.28 4.16 -9.83
C GLY A 36 0.13 3.83 -8.40
N ARG A 37 0.77 2.66 -8.23
CA ARG A 37 1.39 2.29 -6.95
C ARG A 37 2.53 3.25 -6.61
N PRO A 38 2.71 3.61 -5.34
CA PRO A 38 3.78 4.51 -4.94
C PRO A 38 5.15 3.85 -5.16
N LYS A 39 6.12 4.63 -5.60
CA LYS A 39 7.54 4.26 -5.58
C LYS A 39 8.13 4.59 -4.22
N THR A 40 9.34 4.12 -3.91
CA THR A 40 9.99 4.31 -2.61
C THR A 40 9.94 5.75 -2.10
N ASN A 41 10.29 6.74 -2.93
CA ASN A 41 10.25 8.16 -2.56
C ASN A 41 8.84 8.68 -2.29
N GLN A 42 7.86 8.19 -3.03
CA GLN A 42 6.45 8.53 -2.80
C GLN A 42 5.91 7.84 -1.53
N ALA A 43 6.37 6.61 -1.26
CA ALA A 43 6.01 5.90 -0.03
C ALA A 43 6.56 6.64 1.20
N ILE A 44 7.80 7.15 1.15
CA ILE A 44 8.35 8.00 2.21
C ILE A 44 7.44 9.20 2.47
N ALA A 45 7.07 9.94 1.41
CA ALA A 45 6.20 11.11 1.56
C ALA A 45 4.79 10.77 2.09
N ILE A 46 4.25 9.60 1.72
CA ILE A 46 2.97 9.10 2.25
C ILE A 46 3.10 8.75 3.73
N VAL A 47 4.16 8.05 4.11
CA VAL A 47 4.41 7.68 5.51
C VAL A 47 4.63 8.93 6.35
N ASP A 48 5.43 9.89 5.89
CA ASP A 48 5.65 11.18 6.56
C ASP A 48 4.34 11.91 6.85
N HIS A 49 3.38 11.84 5.92
CA HIS A 49 2.08 12.46 6.12
C HIS A 49 1.27 11.83 7.27
N TYR A 50 1.45 10.54 7.53
CA TYR A 50 0.75 9.80 8.57
C TYR A 50 1.55 9.62 9.86
N LEU A 51 2.88 9.68 9.80
CA LEU A 51 3.79 9.68 10.94
C LEU A 51 3.87 11.10 11.51
N THR A 52 2.81 11.49 12.20
CA THR A 52 2.72 12.80 12.87
C THR A 52 3.33 12.75 14.28
N ASP A 53 3.59 13.91 14.85
CA ASP A 53 4.17 14.08 16.21
C ASP A 53 3.31 13.46 17.34
N ASP A 54 2.11 12.96 17.02
CA ASP A 54 1.23 12.24 17.95
C ASP A 54 1.78 10.87 18.39
N LEU A 55 2.77 10.33 17.65
CA LEU A 55 3.48 9.13 18.07
C LEU A 55 4.61 9.53 19.01
N PRO A 56 4.66 8.99 20.23
CA PRO A 56 5.82 9.15 21.09
C PRO A 56 7.03 8.48 20.42
N LEU A 57 7.84 9.30 19.73
CA LEU A 57 9.11 8.87 19.16
C LEU A 57 10.12 8.70 20.28
N GLU A 58 11.00 7.71 20.16
CA GLU A 58 12.16 7.59 21.03
C GLU A 58 13.02 8.85 20.94
N ASP A 59 13.64 9.26 22.06
CA ASP A 59 14.50 10.44 22.10
C ASP A 59 15.59 10.37 21.02
N GLY A 60 15.63 11.38 20.17
CA GLY A 60 16.59 11.50 19.08
C GLY A 60 16.22 10.76 17.78
N VAL A 61 15.02 10.16 17.70
CA VAL A 61 14.50 9.58 16.44
C VAL A 61 13.79 10.66 15.63
N ASP A 62 14.26 10.87 14.40
CA ASP A 62 13.62 11.75 13.43
C ASP A 62 12.52 10.99 12.66
N ALA A 63 11.31 11.55 12.64
CA ALA A 63 10.16 10.95 11.95
C ALA A 63 10.42 10.70 10.46
N HIS A 64 11.09 11.63 9.78
CA HIS A 64 11.42 11.47 8.37
C HIS A 64 12.45 10.34 8.13
N ALA A 65 13.47 10.24 8.98
CA ALA A 65 14.43 9.13 8.94
C ALA A 65 13.72 7.78 9.15
N LEU A 66 12.75 7.74 10.06
CA LEU A 66 11.94 6.55 10.33
C LEU A 66 11.07 6.17 9.13
N SER A 67 10.46 7.15 8.46
CA SER A 67 9.70 6.93 7.21
C SER A 67 10.57 6.36 6.10
N ALA A 68 11.81 6.83 5.98
CA ALA A 68 12.77 6.31 5.03
C ALA A 68 13.15 4.85 5.35
N VAL A 69 13.44 4.54 6.60
CA VAL A 69 13.76 3.17 7.05
C VAL A 69 12.58 2.23 6.76
N LEU A 70 11.36 2.65 7.09
CA LEU A 70 10.14 1.87 6.83
C LEU A 70 9.94 1.61 5.33
N ALA A 71 10.06 2.65 4.50
CA ALA A 71 9.93 2.51 3.06
C ALA A 71 11.02 1.58 2.48
N HIS A 72 12.26 1.69 2.94
CA HIS A 72 13.34 0.79 2.51
C HIS A 72 13.10 -0.67 2.91
N ASP A 73 12.52 -0.94 4.08
CA ASP A 73 12.15 -2.31 4.49
C ASP A 73 11.02 -2.87 3.62
N ILE A 74 9.99 -2.08 3.31
CA ILE A 74 8.87 -2.48 2.47
C ILE A 74 9.31 -2.75 1.02
N TYR A 75 10.18 -1.89 0.47
CA TYR A 75 10.65 -1.97 -0.91
C TYR A 75 11.88 -2.86 -1.10
N GLY A 76 12.33 -3.51 -0.04
CA GLY A 76 13.41 -4.49 -0.12
C GLY A 76 13.02 -5.72 -0.93
N THR A 77 13.92 -6.19 -1.80
CA THR A 77 13.75 -7.41 -2.61
C THR A 77 14.39 -8.64 -1.96
N SER A 78 14.42 -8.69 -0.62
CA SER A 78 14.91 -9.84 0.13
C SER A 78 13.85 -10.92 0.26
N GLU A 79 14.25 -12.15 0.54
CA GLU A 79 13.32 -13.26 0.82
C GLU A 79 12.31 -12.93 1.91
N ARG A 80 12.68 -12.08 2.86
CA ARG A 80 11.81 -11.60 3.93
C ARG A 80 10.57 -10.86 3.42
N ARG A 81 10.60 -10.30 2.20
CA ARG A 81 9.49 -9.56 1.57
C ARG A 81 8.98 -10.24 0.30
N HIS A 82 9.46 -11.45 0.02
CA HIS A 82 8.99 -12.27 -1.09
C HIS A 82 7.59 -12.81 -0.77
N LEU A 83 6.61 -12.49 -1.61
CA LEU A 83 5.23 -12.93 -1.44
C LEU A 83 4.97 -14.27 -2.11
N CYS A 84 5.31 -14.38 -3.39
CA CYS A 84 5.10 -15.56 -4.20
C CYS A 84 5.88 -15.45 -5.52
N ASP A 85 5.91 -16.57 -6.28
CA ASP A 85 6.28 -16.53 -7.68
C ASP A 85 5.03 -16.53 -8.56
N VAL A 86 5.06 -15.73 -9.61
CA VAL A 86 3.97 -15.64 -10.58
C VAL A 86 4.43 -16.04 -11.96
N GLN A 87 3.56 -16.72 -12.71
CA GLN A 87 3.81 -17.10 -14.09
C GLN A 87 2.99 -16.22 -15.02
N GLU A 88 3.67 -15.50 -15.90
CA GLU A 88 3.07 -14.71 -16.97
C GLU A 88 2.47 -15.55 -18.09
N GLU A 89 1.73 -14.94 -19.02
CA GLU A 89 1.18 -15.60 -20.20
C GLU A 89 2.25 -16.23 -21.11
N ASN A 90 3.44 -15.61 -21.18
CA ASN A 90 4.59 -16.12 -21.94
C ASN A 90 5.24 -17.35 -21.30
N GLY A 91 4.78 -17.77 -20.11
CA GLY A 91 5.29 -18.91 -19.35
C GLY A 91 6.49 -18.59 -18.46
N GLN A 92 7.01 -17.37 -18.45
CA GLN A 92 8.12 -16.98 -17.57
C GLN A 92 7.64 -16.84 -16.13
N TRP A 93 8.49 -17.25 -15.20
CA TRP A 93 8.30 -17.07 -13.76
C TRP A 93 9.13 -15.91 -13.26
N HIS A 94 8.54 -15.09 -12.41
CA HIS A 94 9.25 -14.05 -11.66
C HIS A 94 8.75 -13.97 -10.23
N ALA A 95 9.64 -13.56 -9.34
CA ALA A 95 9.31 -13.34 -7.93
C ALA A 95 8.52 -12.05 -7.77
N LEU A 96 7.50 -12.09 -6.92
CA LEU A 96 6.69 -10.96 -6.53
C LEU A 96 7.00 -10.61 -5.08
N PHE A 97 7.29 -9.36 -4.82
CA PHE A 97 7.62 -8.83 -3.50
C PHE A 97 6.51 -7.91 -2.97
N LEU A 98 6.53 -7.62 -1.67
CA LEU A 98 5.62 -6.65 -1.08
C LEU A 98 5.64 -5.30 -1.81
N ALA A 99 6.82 -4.87 -2.28
CA ALA A 99 7.02 -3.65 -3.08
C ALA A 99 6.13 -3.58 -4.32
N ASP A 100 5.87 -4.73 -4.96
CA ASP A 100 5.11 -4.79 -6.22
C ASP A 100 3.61 -4.60 -6.01
N VAL A 101 3.12 -4.83 -4.80
CA VAL A 101 1.69 -4.78 -4.46
C VAL A 101 1.32 -3.65 -3.52
N VAL A 102 2.29 -3.05 -2.82
CA VAL A 102 2.02 -2.02 -1.83
C VAL A 102 1.24 -0.84 -2.42
N SER A 103 0.25 -0.38 -1.68
CA SER A 103 -0.58 0.78 -2.01
C SER A 103 -0.48 1.85 -0.94
N GLY A 104 -0.95 3.07 -1.25
CA GLY A 104 -1.02 4.13 -0.25
C GLY A 104 -1.90 3.77 0.95
N ALA A 105 -2.96 2.98 0.73
CA ALA A 105 -3.82 2.49 1.80
C ALA A 105 -3.10 1.50 2.73
N MET A 106 -2.27 0.61 2.18
CA MET A 106 -1.45 -0.32 2.97
C MET A 106 -0.41 0.43 3.82
N LEU A 107 0.25 1.45 3.25
CA LEU A 107 1.18 2.31 4.00
C LEU A 107 0.49 3.00 5.18
N LYS A 108 -0.70 3.56 4.95
CA LYS A 108 -1.52 4.12 6.02
C LYS A 108 -1.87 3.09 7.08
N ASN A 109 -2.32 1.90 6.67
CA ASN A 109 -2.66 0.79 7.58
C ASN A 109 -1.49 0.40 8.49
N ILE A 110 -0.28 0.29 7.94
CA ILE A 110 0.92 -0.01 8.72
C ILE A 110 1.13 1.03 9.83
N VAL A 111 1.03 2.32 9.50
CA VAL A 111 1.17 3.40 10.48
C VAL A 111 0.05 3.35 11.53
N ASP A 112 -1.20 3.19 11.11
CA ASP A 112 -2.36 3.13 12.01
C ASP A 112 -2.29 1.93 12.98
N ARG A 113 -1.80 0.77 12.51
CA ARG A 113 -1.55 -0.41 13.36
C ARG A 113 -0.47 -0.15 14.40
N ALA A 114 0.63 0.49 14.00
CA ALA A 114 1.69 0.86 14.93
C ALA A 114 1.17 1.82 16.01
N LYS A 115 0.42 2.86 15.60
CA LYS A 115 -0.25 3.80 16.52
C LYS A 115 -1.18 3.08 17.52
N THR A 116 -2.02 2.20 17.00
CA THR A 116 -2.97 1.44 17.82
C THR A 116 -2.25 0.55 18.85
N ARG A 117 -1.14 -0.08 18.46
CA ARG A 117 -0.32 -0.88 19.37
C ARG A 117 0.36 -0.03 20.44
N ALA A 118 0.92 1.12 20.06
CA ALA A 118 1.53 2.04 21.02
C ALA A 118 0.52 2.48 22.10
N VAL A 119 -0.68 2.87 21.69
CA VAL A 119 -1.76 3.27 22.62
C VAL A 119 -2.16 2.10 23.53
N LYS A 120 -2.32 0.89 22.98
CA LYS A 120 -2.63 -0.30 23.80
C LYS A 120 -1.55 -0.57 24.85
N GLU A 121 -0.29 -0.57 24.45
CA GLU A 121 0.84 -0.83 25.32
C GLU A 121 0.95 0.25 26.41
N SER A 122 0.72 1.53 26.06
CA SER A 122 0.68 2.63 27.04
C SER A 122 -0.44 2.44 28.07
N ILE A 123 -1.62 2.00 27.66
CA ILE A 123 -2.74 1.73 28.58
C ILE A 123 -2.41 0.56 29.52
N GLU A 124 -1.83 -0.52 28.98
CA GLU A 124 -1.50 -1.72 29.75
C GLU A 124 -0.34 -1.51 30.74
N THR A 125 0.64 -0.72 30.37
CA THR A 125 1.85 -0.49 31.18
C THR A 125 1.75 0.75 32.07
N GLY A 126 0.85 1.69 31.75
CA GLY A 126 0.77 3.00 32.39
C GLY A 126 1.96 3.92 32.09
N LEU A 127 2.77 3.57 31.07
CA LEU A 127 3.94 4.32 30.63
C LEU A 127 3.73 4.84 29.21
N ASP A 128 4.24 6.02 28.91
CA ASP A 128 4.34 6.47 27.52
C ASP A 128 5.31 5.57 26.76
N VAL A 129 4.77 4.78 25.82
CA VAL A 129 5.56 3.79 25.11
C VAL A 129 6.21 4.44 23.88
N ALA A 130 7.47 4.81 24.02
CA ALA A 130 8.32 5.29 22.95
C ALA A 130 9.07 4.13 22.26
N ARG A 131 8.35 3.23 21.58
CA ARG A 131 8.96 2.10 20.84
C ARG A 131 8.52 2.09 19.39
N THR A 132 8.69 3.21 18.70
CA THR A 132 8.13 3.40 17.37
C THR A 132 8.73 2.45 16.32
N VAL A 133 10.05 2.21 16.35
CA VAL A 133 10.73 1.34 15.38
C VAL A 133 10.25 -0.11 15.45
N PRO A 134 10.24 -0.77 16.63
CA PRO A 134 9.74 -2.14 16.75
C PRO A 134 8.27 -2.29 16.38
N LEU A 135 7.43 -1.30 16.74
CA LEU A 135 6.00 -1.34 16.46
C LEU A 135 5.71 -1.20 14.97
N LEU A 136 6.43 -0.33 14.26
CA LEU A 136 6.35 -0.19 12.81
C LEU A 136 6.84 -1.45 12.11
N ALA A 137 7.98 -2.02 12.53
CA ALA A 137 8.49 -3.27 11.95
C ALA A 137 7.48 -4.43 12.12
N ALA A 138 6.84 -4.54 13.29
CA ALA A 138 5.80 -5.52 13.53
C ALA A 138 4.55 -5.27 12.67
N ALA A 139 4.18 -4.01 12.44
CA ALA A 139 3.04 -3.68 11.58
C ALA A 139 3.32 -4.00 10.10
N VAL A 140 4.56 -3.81 9.62
CA VAL A 140 4.97 -4.25 8.27
C VAL A 140 4.91 -5.76 8.14
N GLU A 141 5.35 -6.49 9.16
CA GLU A 141 5.31 -7.95 9.16
C GLU A 141 3.88 -8.49 9.11
N ASP A 142 2.94 -7.84 9.81
CA ASP A 142 1.53 -8.24 9.74
C ASP A 142 0.94 -7.96 8.35
N GLU A 143 1.20 -6.78 7.78
CA GLU A 143 0.72 -6.43 6.43
C GLU A 143 1.30 -7.38 5.38
N TYR A 144 2.57 -7.77 5.53
CA TYR A 144 3.22 -8.77 4.68
C TYR A 144 2.51 -10.12 4.77
N ARG A 145 2.26 -10.62 5.99
CA ARG A 145 1.58 -11.91 6.20
C ARG A 145 0.17 -11.91 5.65
N GLU A 146 -0.62 -10.88 5.96
CA GLU A 146 -1.99 -10.75 5.44
C GLU A 146 -2.02 -10.70 3.91
N THR A 147 -1.07 -9.96 3.31
CA THR A 147 -0.96 -9.88 1.85
C THR A 147 -0.61 -11.24 1.27
N ARG A 148 0.39 -11.94 1.83
CA ARG A 148 0.80 -13.27 1.39
C ARG A 148 -0.34 -14.29 1.54
N ASP A 149 -0.99 -14.30 2.69
CA ASP A 149 -2.07 -15.26 2.98
C ASP A 149 -3.28 -15.03 2.06
N SER A 150 -3.55 -13.77 1.68
CA SER A 150 -4.59 -13.43 0.72
C SER A 150 -4.35 -13.97 -0.70
N MET A 151 -3.11 -14.38 -1.00
CA MET A 151 -2.73 -14.91 -2.33
C MET A 151 -2.88 -16.42 -2.45
N ALA A 152 -3.07 -17.14 -1.34
CA ALA A 152 -3.06 -18.62 -1.32
C ALA A 152 -4.26 -19.23 -2.07
N ASP A 153 -5.43 -18.59 -2.04
CA ASP A 153 -6.69 -19.14 -2.56
C ASP A 153 -7.35 -18.28 -3.64
N VAL A 154 -6.58 -17.42 -4.30
CA VAL A 154 -7.08 -16.43 -5.25
C VAL A 154 -6.95 -16.93 -6.68
N ASP A 155 -7.94 -16.65 -7.53
CA ASP A 155 -7.83 -16.82 -8.97
C ASP A 155 -6.76 -15.86 -9.53
N PRO A 156 -5.69 -16.37 -10.18
CA PRO A 156 -4.55 -15.55 -10.61
C PRO A 156 -4.94 -14.42 -11.59
N GLU A 157 -5.85 -14.69 -12.52
CA GLU A 157 -6.30 -13.69 -13.49
C GLU A 157 -7.12 -12.58 -12.82
N GLN A 158 -8.02 -12.94 -11.92
CA GLN A 158 -8.79 -11.98 -11.16
C GLN A 158 -7.88 -11.13 -10.27
N TRP A 159 -6.92 -11.77 -9.60
CA TRP A 159 -5.98 -11.09 -8.71
C TRP A 159 -5.10 -10.08 -9.47
N SER A 160 -4.53 -10.47 -10.62
CA SER A 160 -3.73 -9.56 -11.45
C SER A 160 -4.54 -8.35 -11.93
N ARG A 161 -5.79 -8.59 -12.36
CA ARG A 161 -6.71 -7.54 -12.81
C ARG A 161 -7.05 -6.55 -11.68
N ILE A 162 -7.37 -7.04 -10.48
CA ILE A 162 -7.67 -6.20 -9.31
C ILE A 162 -6.45 -5.36 -8.92
N ASN A 163 -5.26 -5.95 -9.03
CA ASN A 163 -4.02 -5.29 -8.69
C ASN A 163 -3.43 -4.43 -9.81
N GLY A 164 -4.09 -4.34 -10.99
CA GLY A 164 -3.64 -3.55 -12.13
C GLY A 164 -2.32 -4.03 -12.71
N MET A 165 -2.05 -5.33 -12.61
CA MET A 165 -0.89 -6.03 -13.15
C MET A 165 -1.22 -6.68 -14.49
N ASP A 166 -0.18 -7.08 -15.23
CA ASP A 166 -0.34 -7.89 -16.42
C ASP A 166 -0.94 -9.26 -16.07
N PRO A 167 -1.64 -9.92 -17.02
CA PRO A 167 -2.31 -11.18 -16.75
C PRO A 167 -1.35 -12.26 -16.23
N ILE A 168 -1.73 -12.89 -15.11
CA ILE A 168 -0.99 -13.97 -14.46
C ILE A 168 -1.74 -15.27 -14.67
N ARG A 169 -1.03 -16.33 -15.07
CA ARG A 169 -1.59 -17.67 -15.28
C ARG A 169 -1.59 -18.52 -14.00
N ARG A 170 -0.54 -18.41 -13.21
CA ARG A 170 -0.34 -19.22 -12.00
C ARG A 170 0.36 -18.40 -10.93
N ILE A 171 0.01 -18.71 -9.69
CA ILE A 171 0.69 -18.22 -8.48
C ILE A 171 1.24 -19.44 -7.75
N ARG A 172 2.47 -19.36 -7.25
CA ARG A 172 3.10 -20.33 -6.39
C ARG A 172 3.60 -19.61 -5.14
N THR A 173 2.94 -19.84 -4.02
CA THR A 173 3.40 -19.36 -2.72
C THR A 173 4.61 -20.14 -2.24
N ALA A 174 5.58 -19.48 -1.63
CA ALA A 174 6.65 -20.18 -0.91
C ALA A 174 6.06 -20.92 0.30
N GLU A 175 6.46 -22.16 0.49
CA GLU A 175 6.13 -22.95 1.69
C GLU A 175 6.78 -22.36 2.95
#